data_d405bd7020f71a82486bf908080ccc97
#
_entry.id   d405bd7020f71a82486bf908080ccc97
#
_cell.length_a   1.000
_cell.length_b   1.000
_cell.length_c   1.000
_cell.angle_alpha   90.00
_cell.angle_beta   90.00
_cell.angle_gamma   90.00
#
_symmetry.space_group_name_H-M   'P 1'
#
loop_
_entity.id
_entity.type
_entity.pdbx_description
1 polymer ?
#
loop_
_entity_poly.entity_id
_entity_poly.type
_entity_poly.pdbx_seq_one_letter_code
_entity_poly.pdbx_strand_id
1 'polypeptide(L)'
;MNTMYRLLIADDALDELECIVFLISKFKLPFEVTSAINGEDALGYLQQEHFDILLTDIQMPFMDGLELSKHALALYPDLRVVIISAHEDFSYAQTAIRLGVCEYLLKPIQPQELNNILQKVLSSIKEQHLQKRLDSMTANYAKNHLLLQLIQGSTLTDEHSKLLVKTYFSDFNAMALLESRQD
;
A
#
# COMPACT_ATOMS: atom_id res chain seq x y z
N MET A 1 -12.19 1.87 17.44
CA MET A 1 -12.51 0.85 16.43
C MET A 1 -11.21 0.17 16.04
N ASN A 2 -11.15 -1.16 16.14
CA ASN A 2 -9.97 -1.90 15.67
C ASN A 2 -10.02 -1.91 14.14
N THR A 3 -9.08 -1.27 13.49
CA THR A 3 -8.98 -1.29 12.02
C THR A 3 -8.57 -2.70 11.60
N MET A 4 -9.39 -3.38 10.80
CA MET A 4 -9.04 -4.63 10.16
C MET A 4 -8.30 -4.32 8.85
N TYR A 5 -7.27 -5.09 8.56
CA TYR A 5 -6.49 -5.00 7.33
C TYR A 5 -6.78 -6.21 6.45
N ARG A 6 -6.76 -6.03 5.14
CA ARG A 6 -7.07 -7.11 4.19
C ARG A 6 -5.80 -7.80 3.75
N LEU A 7 -5.72 -9.10 4.01
CA LEU A 7 -4.59 -9.96 3.69
C LEU A 7 -5.01 -10.99 2.64
N LEU A 8 -4.34 -10.98 1.50
CA LEU A 8 -4.43 -12.04 0.51
C LEU A 8 -3.27 -13.01 0.70
N ILE A 9 -3.58 -14.31 0.77
CA ILE A 9 -2.58 -15.38 0.84
C ILE A 9 -2.69 -16.21 -0.42
N ALA A 10 -1.56 -16.46 -1.10
CA ALA A 10 -1.49 -17.30 -2.28
C ALA A 10 -0.48 -18.44 -2.06
N ASP A 11 -0.94 -19.67 -2.09
CA ASP A 11 -0.15 -20.88 -1.97
C ASP A 11 -0.93 -22.05 -2.57
N ASP A 12 -0.31 -22.95 -3.32
CA ASP A 12 -0.97 -24.12 -3.92
C ASP A 12 -1.13 -25.29 -2.93
N ALA A 13 -0.45 -25.24 -1.79
CA ALA A 13 -0.57 -26.21 -0.71
C ALA A 13 -1.66 -25.78 0.29
N LEU A 14 -2.81 -26.45 0.26
CA LEU A 14 -3.97 -26.14 1.12
C LEU A 14 -3.64 -26.25 2.63
N ASP A 15 -2.82 -27.18 3.02
CA ASP A 15 -2.36 -27.35 4.40
C ASP A 15 -1.50 -26.18 4.89
N GLU A 16 -0.72 -25.57 4.01
CA GLU A 16 0.04 -24.36 4.31
C GLU A 16 -0.87 -23.14 4.45
N LEU A 17 -1.84 -22.98 3.55
CA LEU A 17 -2.86 -21.94 3.69
C LEU A 17 -3.61 -22.03 5.01
N GLU A 18 -4.09 -23.25 5.38
CA GLU A 18 -4.79 -23.48 6.65
C GLU A 18 -3.88 -23.19 7.86
N CYS A 19 -2.62 -23.57 7.78
CA CYS A 19 -1.64 -23.30 8.83
C CYS A 19 -1.44 -21.81 9.05
N ILE A 20 -1.25 -21.02 7.97
CA ILE A 20 -1.06 -19.57 8.05
C ILE A 20 -2.32 -18.90 8.63
N VAL A 21 -3.51 -19.26 8.13
CA VAL A 21 -4.79 -18.73 8.63
C VAL A 21 -4.96 -19.04 10.14
N PHE A 22 -4.64 -20.27 10.54
CA PHE A 22 -4.66 -20.67 11.96
C PHE A 22 -3.70 -19.82 12.80
N LEU A 23 -2.47 -19.59 12.34
CA LEU A 23 -1.48 -18.78 13.05
C LEU A 23 -1.93 -17.32 13.20
N ILE A 24 -2.50 -16.73 12.15
CA ILE A 24 -3.06 -15.38 12.18
C ILE A 24 -4.15 -15.26 13.25
N SER A 25 -5.05 -16.23 13.28
CA SER A 25 -6.12 -16.30 14.30
C SER A 25 -5.55 -16.50 15.71
N LYS A 26 -4.59 -17.42 15.89
CA LYS A 26 -3.93 -17.72 17.16
C LYS A 26 -3.24 -16.49 17.75
N PHE A 27 -2.58 -15.71 16.94
CA PHE A 27 -1.90 -14.48 17.37
C PHE A 27 -2.86 -13.27 17.45
N LYS A 28 -4.14 -13.44 17.10
CA LYS A 28 -5.16 -12.40 17.11
C LYS A 28 -4.74 -11.16 16.28
N LEU A 29 -4.10 -11.42 15.16
CA LEU A 29 -3.72 -10.36 14.24
C LEU A 29 -4.97 -9.75 13.58
N PRO A 30 -5.01 -8.44 13.36
CA PRO A 30 -6.21 -7.74 12.88
C PRO A 30 -6.35 -7.86 11.35
N PHE A 31 -6.42 -9.10 10.83
CA PHE A 31 -6.55 -9.36 9.40
C PHE A 31 -7.90 -9.98 9.03
N GLU A 32 -8.47 -9.49 7.94
CA GLU A 32 -9.46 -10.19 7.13
C GLU A 32 -8.70 -10.93 6.04
N VAL A 33 -8.77 -12.28 6.06
CA VAL A 33 -7.93 -13.13 5.22
C VAL A 33 -8.74 -13.68 4.05
N THR A 34 -8.20 -13.53 2.84
CA THR A 34 -8.64 -14.19 1.61
C THR A 34 -7.52 -15.13 1.16
N SER A 35 -7.88 -16.36 0.73
CA SER A 35 -6.91 -17.36 0.26
C SER A 35 -7.12 -17.65 -1.22
N ALA A 36 -6.03 -17.79 -1.95
CA ALA A 36 -5.96 -18.20 -3.35
C ALA A 36 -5.03 -19.41 -3.48
N ILE A 37 -5.36 -20.32 -4.40
CA ILE A 37 -4.62 -21.58 -4.60
C ILE A 37 -3.57 -21.53 -5.72
N ASN A 38 -3.42 -20.39 -6.36
CA ASN A 38 -2.42 -20.10 -7.39
C ASN A 38 -2.32 -18.59 -7.65
N GLY A 39 -1.33 -18.18 -8.44
CA GLY A 39 -1.09 -16.77 -8.73
C GLY A 39 -2.18 -16.12 -9.60
N GLU A 40 -2.82 -16.86 -10.53
CA GLU A 40 -3.89 -16.32 -11.37
C GLU A 40 -5.15 -16.01 -10.55
N ASP A 41 -5.55 -16.91 -9.65
CA ASP A 41 -6.65 -16.68 -8.72
C ASP A 41 -6.37 -15.46 -7.83
N ALA A 42 -5.15 -15.37 -7.28
CA ALA A 42 -4.74 -14.24 -6.47
C ALA A 42 -4.79 -12.91 -7.24
N LEU A 43 -4.33 -12.90 -8.48
CA LEU A 43 -4.41 -11.73 -9.35
C LEU A 43 -5.87 -11.36 -9.64
N GLY A 44 -6.74 -12.36 -9.82
CA GLY A 44 -8.19 -12.16 -9.99
C GLY A 44 -8.82 -11.43 -8.78
N TYR A 45 -8.45 -11.80 -7.56
CA TYR A 45 -8.89 -11.08 -6.34
C TYR A 45 -8.34 -9.66 -6.30
N LEU A 46 -7.06 -9.46 -6.61
CA LEU A 46 -6.44 -8.13 -6.63
C LEU A 46 -7.08 -7.18 -7.65
N GLN A 47 -7.60 -7.70 -8.76
CA GLN A 47 -8.32 -6.88 -9.75
C GLN A 47 -9.72 -6.46 -9.31
N GLN A 48 -10.34 -7.19 -8.39
CA GLN A 48 -11.71 -6.94 -7.92
C GLN A 48 -11.75 -6.15 -6.62
N GLU A 49 -10.74 -6.33 -5.77
CA GLU A 49 -10.73 -5.80 -4.42
C GLU A 49 -9.35 -5.30 -4.02
N HIS A 50 -9.33 -4.34 -3.11
CA HIS A 50 -8.08 -3.81 -2.57
C HIS A 50 -7.62 -4.64 -1.37
N PHE A 51 -6.33 -4.96 -1.33
CA PHE A 51 -5.67 -5.61 -0.21
C PHE A 51 -4.54 -4.73 0.33
N ASP A 52 -4.26 -4.85 1.63
CA ASP A 52 -3.16 -4.14 2.28
C ASP A 52 -1.86 -4.96 2.19
N ILE A 53 -2.00 -6.29 2.24
CA ILE A 53 -0.88 -7.23 2.24
C ILE A 53 -1.17 -8.38 1.29
N LEU A 54 -0.15 -8.78 0.53
CA LEU A 54 -0.07 -10.03 -0.21
C LEU A 54 1.02 -10.90 0.43
N LEU A 55 0.65 -12.10 0.86
CA LEU A 55 1.56 -13.15 1.31
C LEU A 55 1.54 -14.25 0.25
N THR A 56 2.64 -14.53 -0.42
CA THR A 56 2.64 -15.45 -1.56
C THR A 56 3.79 -16.44 -1.50
N ASP A 57 3.50 -17.71 -1.79
CA ASP A 57 4.54 -18.67 -2.16
C ASP A 57 5.16 -18.26 -3.51
N ILE A 58 6.41 -18.70 -3.76
CA ILE A 58 7.05 -18.49 -5.05
C ILE A 58 6.57 -19.54 -6.05
N GLN A 59 6.60 -20.81 -5.65
CA GLN A 59 6.35 -21.90 -6.58
C GLN A 59 4.89 -22.31 -6.61
N MET A 60 4.15 -21.71 -7.51
CA MET A 60 2.74 -22.01 -7.75
C MET A 60 2.50 -22.34 -9.22
N PRO A 61 1.49 -23.17 -9.53
CA PRO A 61 1.11 -23.44 -10.93
C PRO A 61 0.54 -22.18 -11.61
N PHE A 62 0.66 -22.12 -12.92
CA PHE A 62 0.15 -21.10 -13.85
C PHE A 62 0.89 -19.75 -13.74
N MET A 63 0.95 -19.15 -12.58
CA MET A 63 1.65 -17.90 -12.30
C MET A 63 2.43 -18.04 -10.98
N ASP A 64 3.74 -17.83 -11.03
CA ASP A 64 4.58 -17.86 -9.83
C ASP A 64 4.42 -16.60 -8.96
N GLY A 65 4.88 -16.68 -7.70
CA GLY A 65 4.73 -15.58 -6.75
C GLY A 65 5.54 -14.33 -7.07
N LEU A 66 6.61 -14.44 -7.85
CA LEU A 66 7.39 -13.28 -8.29
C LEU A 66 6.67 -12.54 -9.41
N GLU A 67 6.10 -13.27 -10.36
CA GLU A 67 5.27 -12.69 -11.43
C GLU A 67 4.00 -12.07 -10.85
N LEU A 68 3.32 -12.76 -9.93
CA LEU A 68 2.19 -12.22 -9.17
C LEU A 68 2.58 -10.92 -8.45
N SER A 69 3.71 -10.91 -7.74
CA SER A 69 4.20 -9.72 -7.01
C SER A 69 4.43 -8.54 -7.94
N LYS A 70 5.00 -8.78 -9.13
CA LYS A 70 5.22 -7.75 -10.14
C LYS A 70 3.90 -7.13 -10.61
N HIS A 71 2.90 -7.96 -10.93
CA HIS A 71 1.58 -7.47 -11.34
C HIS A 71 0.85 -6.75 -10.21
N ALA A 72 0.91 -7.29 -9.00
CA ALA A 72 0.29 -6.73 -7.81
C ALA A 72 0.83 -5.33 -7.47
N LEU A 73 2.15 -5.15 -7.49
CA LEU A 73 2.80 -3.87 -7.22
C LEU A 73 2.59 -2.84 -8.35
N ALA A 74 2.40 -3.29 -9.58
CA ALA A 74 2.02 -2.40 -10.70
C ALA A 74 0.59 -1.88 -10.55
N LEU A 75 -0.35 -2.71 -10.05
CA LEU A 75 -1.73 -2.31 -9.75
C LEU A 75 -1.81 -1.44 -8.50
N TYR A 76 -1.09 -1.83 -7.45
CA TYR A 76 -1.15 -1.21 -6.12
C TYR A 76 0.26 -0.96 -5.57
N PRO A 77 0.89 0.20 -5.88
CA PRO A 77 2.24 0.51 -5.39
C PRO A 77 2.40 0.55 -3.87
N ASP A 78 1.30 0.71 -3.14
CA ASP A 78 1.28 0.74 -1.68
C ASP A 78 1.09 -0.65 -1.04
N LEU A 79 0.77 -1.69 -1.83
CA LEU A 79 0.59 -3.06 -1.37
C LEU A 79 1.89 -3.58 -0.74
N ARG A 80 1.76 -4.19 0.42
CA ARG A 80 2.89 -4.84 1.08
C ARG A 80 2.97 -6.30 0.65
N VAL A 81 4.04 -6.65 -0.04
CA VAL A 81 4.26 -8.03 -0.50
C VAL A 81 5.26 -8.72 0.42
N VAL A 82 4.88 -9.90 0.90
CA VAL A 82 5.72 -10.82 1.66
C VAL A 82 5.80 -12.12 0.87
N ILE A 83 7.01 -12.56 0.57
CA ILE A 83 7.25 -13.83 -0.13
C ILE A 83 7.56 -14.92 0.89
N ILE A 84 6.97 -16.09 0.68
CA ILE A 84 7.33 -17.32 1.36
C ILE A 84 7.98 -18.25 0.35
N SER A 85 9.03 -18.98 0.72
CA SER A 85 9.73 -19.89 -0.19
C SER A 85 10.32 -21.08 0.54
N ALA A 86 10.23 -22.24 -0.11
CA ALA A 86 10.93 -23.45 0.31
C ALA A 86 12.42 -23.45 -0.05
N HIS A 87 12.85 -22.51 -0.89
CA HIS A 87 14.21 -22.50 -1.43
C HIS A 87 15.04 -21.34 -0.90
N GLU A 88 16.22 -21.68 -0.40
CA GLU A 88 17.31 -20.71 -0.10
C GLU A 88 17.99 -20.23 -1.40
N ASP A 89 17.23 -20.12 -2.51
CA ASP A 89 17.82 -19.67 -3.76
C ASP A 89 18.02 -18.15 -3.74
N PHE A 90 19.26 -17.76 -3.74
CA PHE A 90 19.65 -16.35 -3.73
C PHE A 90 19.07 -15.56 -4.92
N SER A 91 18.83 -16.22 -6.06
CA SER A 91 18.26 -15.58 -7.26
C SER A 91 16.82 -15.10 -7.01
N TYR A 92 16.01 -15.87 -6.30
CA TYR A 92 14.65 -15.48 -5.93
C TYR A 92 14.65 -14.30 -4.96
N ALA A 93 15.47 -14.37 -3.91
CA ALA A 93 15.60 -13.27 -2.97
C ALA A 93 16.08 -11.97 -3.64
N GLN A 94 17.06 -12.07 -4.56
CA GLN A 94 17.55 -10.92 -5.32
C GLN A 94 16.45 -10.31 -6.21
N THR A 95 15.65 -11.16 -6.86
CA THR A 95 14.53 -10.71 -7.70
C THR A 95 13.43 -10.04 -6.85
N ALA A 96 13.08 -10.64 -5.72
CA ALA A 96 12.12 -10.09 -4.77
C ALA A 96 12.53 -8.68 -4.28
N ILE A 97 13.81 -8.49 -3.93
CA ILE A 97 14.34 -7.17 -3.53
C ILE A 97 14.21 -6.15 -4.67
N ARG A 98 14.52 -6.54 -5.91
CA ARG A 98 14.39 -5.63 -7.08
C ARG A 98 12.95 -5.24 -7.36
N LEU A 99 11.99 -6.12 -7.07
CA LEU A 99 10.56 -5.86 -7.19
C LEU A 99 10.02 -4.95 -6.07
N GLY A 100 10.77 -4.74 -4.98
CA GLY A 100 10.32 -3.95 -3.85
C GLY A 100 9.46 -4.74 -2.85
N VAL A 101 9.63 -6.07 -2.81
CA VAL A 101 9.00 -6.92 -1.81
C VAL A 101 9.47 -6.52 -0.41
N CYS A 102 8.54 -6.47 0.54
CA CYS A 102 8.82 -5.97 1.89
C CYS A 102 9.63 -6.94 2.74
N GLU A 103 9.31 -8.24 2.64
CA GLU A 103 9.89 -9.28 3.47
C GLU A 103 9.94 -10.61 2.69
N TYR A 104 10.87 -11.47 3.10
CA TYR A 104 11.08 -12.79 2.55
C TYR A 104 11.18 -13.81 3.69
N LEU A 105 10.37 -14.85 3.68
CA LEU A 105 10.27 -15.86 4.71
C LEU A 105 10.61 -17.24 4.14
N LEU A 106 11.42 -17.99 4.85
CA LEU A 106 11.77 -19.37 4.44
C LEU A 106 10.83 -20.40 5.06
N LYS A 107 10.45 -21.41 4.29
CA LYS A 107 9.79 -22.62 4.78
C LYS A 107 10.83 -23.56 5.42
N PRO A 108 10.51 -24.28 6.52
CA PRO A 108 9.20 -24.33 7.18
C PRO A 108 8.91 -23.09 8.00
N ILE A 109 7.69 -22.56 7.88
CA ILE A 109 7.27 -21.33 8.54
C ILE A 109 7.34 -21.50 10.07
N GLN A 110 8.21 -20.71 10.68
CA GLN A 110 8.26 -20.63 12.13
C GLN A 110 7.15 -19.69 12.63
N PRO A 111 6.25 -20.16 13.53
CA PRO A 111 5.10 -19.36 13.96
C PRO A 111 5.48 -17.97 14.47
N GLN A 112 6.57 -17.88 15.24
CA GLN A 112 7.00 -16.62 15.82
C GLN A 112 7.58 -15.67 14.77
N GLU A 113 8.26 -16.19 13.76
CA GLU A 113 8.82 -15.43 12.66
C GLU A 113 7.72 -14.83 11.80
N LEU A 114 6.70 -15.61 11.42
CA LEU A 114 5.52 -15.10 10.71
C LEU A 114 4.84 -13.99 11.51
N ASN A 115 4.62 -14.19 12.82
CA ASN A 115 4.04 -13.16 13.66
C ASN A 115 4.86 -11.87 13.66
N ASN A 116 6.19 -11.96 13.81
CA ASN A 116 7.07 -10.80 13.84
C ASN A 116 7.06 -10.03 12.51
N ILE A 117 7.09 -10.76 11.38
CA ILE A 117 7.03 -10.16 10.04
C ILE A 117 5.69 -9.44 9.83
N LEU A 118 4.57 -10.10 10.13
CA LEU A 118 3.25 -9.50 9.96
C LEU A 118 3.04 -8.28 10.88
N GLN A 119 3.56 -8.31 12.10
CA GLN A 119 3.56 -7.15 13.01
C GLN A 119 4.39 -5.98 12.44
N LYS A 120 5.59 -6.26 11.89
CA LYS A 120 6.44 -5.26 11.26
C LYS A 120 5.76 -4.62 10.05
N VAL A 121 5.14 -5.42 9.19
CA VAL A 121 4.38 -4.95 8.03
C VAL A 121 3.19 -4.09 8.44
N LEU A 122 2.42 -4.52 9.46
CA LEU A 122 1.32 -3.72 10.02
C LEU A 122 1.79 -2.36 10.54
N SER A 123 2.93 -2.32 11.22
CA SER A 123 3.49 -1.06 11.73
C SER A 123 3.84 -0.11 10.58
N SER A 124 4.47 -0.63 9.53
CA SER A 124 4.81 0.12 8.32
C SER A 124 3.57 0.69 7.61
N ILE A 125 2.48 -0.09 7.51
CA ILE A 125 1.21 0.38 6.92
C ILE A 125 0.61 1.52 7.77
N LYS A 126 0.61 1.37 9.10
CA LYS A 126 0.10 2.40 10.02
C LYS A 126 0.88 3.71 9.91
N GLU A 127 2.20 3.62 9.85
CA GLU A 127 3.07 4.79 9.67
C GLU A 127 2.78 5.49 8.33
N GLN A 128 2.65 4.74 7.25
CA GLN A 128 2.33 5.28 5.93
C GLN A 128 0.94 5.97 5.91
N HIS A 129 -0.07 5.33 6.50
CA HIS A 129 -1.40 5.95 6.61
C HIS A 129 -1.38 7.23 7.46
N LEU A 130 -0.61 7.25 8.56
CA LEU A 130 -0.44 8.44 9.37
C LEU A 130 0.23 9.57 8.58
N GLN A 131 1.32 9.25 7.85
CA GLN A 131 2.02 10.24 7.03
C GLN A 131 1.11 10.82 5.95
N LYS A 132 0.39 9.99 5.20
CA LYS A 132 -0.59 10.46 4.19
C LYS A 132 -1.66 11.36 4.79
N ARG A 133 -2.14 11.06 5.99
CA ARG A 133 -3.11 11.92 6.71
C ARG A 133 -2.50 13.26 7.09
N LEU A 134 -1.28 13.29 7.61
CA LEU A 134 -0.58 14.53 7.96
C LEU A 134 -0.34 15.39 6.71
N ASP A 135 0.12 14.79 5.61
CA ASP A 135 0.34 15.48 4.34
C ASP A 135 -0.97 16.09 3.81
N SER A 136 -2.06 15.35 3.86
CA SER A 136 -3.38 15.85 3.43
C SER A 136 -3.91 16.97 4.33
N MET A 137 -3.70 16.89 5.64
CA MET A 137 -4.07 17.96 6.58
C MET A 137 -3.26 19.22 6.34
N THR A 138 -1.95 19.09 6.13
CA THR A 138 -1.05 20.21 5.82
C THR A 138 -1.44 20.89 4.51
N ALA A 139 -1.73 20.10 3.46
CA ALA A 139 -2.21 20.59 2.18
C ALA A 139 -3.54 21.35 2.31
N ASN A 140 -4.50 20.81 3.08
CA ASN A 140 -5.77 21.48 3.35
C ASN A 140 -5.60 22.78 4.15
N TYR A 141 -4.70 22.79 5.12
CA TYR A 141 -4.40 24.02 5.89
C TYR A 141 -3.82 25.10 4.97
N ALA A 142 -2.82 24.75 4.14
CA ALA A 142 -2.23 25.68 3.16
C ALA A 142 -3.28 26.21 2.20
N LYS A 143 -4.15 25.33 1.66
CA LYS A 143 -5.25 25.71 0.78
C LYS A 143 -6.22 26.69 1.46
N ASN A 144 -6.66 26.42 2.67
CA ASN A 144 -7.58 27.29 3.41
C ASN A 144 -6.94 28.65 3.76
N HIS A 145 -5.67 28.67 4.10
CA HIS A 145 -4.93 29.90 4.37
C HIS A 145 -4.83 30.78 3.12
N LEU A 146 -4.53 30.18 1.96
CA LEU A 146 -4.51 30.92 0.68
C LEU A 146 -5.88 31.48 0.31
N LEU A 147 -6.96 30.69 0.51
CA LEU A 147 -8.33 31.17 0.29
C LEU A 147 -8.66 32.39 1.15
N LEU A 148 -8.32 32.36 2.43
CA LEU A 148 -8.54 33.49 3.33
C LEU A 148 -7.78 34.73 2.89
N GLN A 149 -6.52 34.61 2.47
CA GLN A 149 -5.73 35.72 1.92
C GLN A 149 -6.37 36.33 0.67
N LEU A 150 -6.86 35.49 -0.25
CA LEU A 150 -7.54 35.94 -1.47
C LEU A 150 -8.85 36.69 -1.15
N ILE A 151 -9.66 36.16 -0.21
CA ILE A 151 -10.94 36.78 0.22
C ILE A 151 -10.68 38.14 0.87
N GLN A 152 -9.63 38.26 1.70
CA GLN A 152 -9.24 39.49 2.39
C GLN A 152 -8.61 40.54 1.47
N GLY A 153 -8.48 40.25 0.19
CA GLY A 153 -7.94 41.19 -0.79
C GLY A 153 -6.42 41.34 -0.75
N SER A 154 -5.71 40.42 -0.09
CA SER A 154 -4.26 40.40 -0.07
C SER A 154 -3.72 40.03 -1.45
N THR A 155 -2.84 40.86 -2.02
CA THR A 155 -2.15 40.53 -3.26
C THR A 155 -1.11 39.44 -2.97
N LEU A 156 -1.17 38.35 -3.73
CA LEU A 156 -0.15 37.30 -3.68
C LEU A 156 1.13 37.84 -4.34
N THR A 157 2.06 38.27 -3.52
CA THR A 157 3.26 39.00 -4.00
C THR A 157 4.43 38.09 -4.32
N ASP A 158 4.41 36.82 -3.91
CA ASP A 158 5.49 35.88 -4.13
C ASP A 158 5.13 34.79 -5.16
N GLU A 159 6.13 34.36 -5.91
CA GLU A 159 5.96 33.30 -6.92
C GLU A 159 5.51 31.97 -6.30
N HIS A 160 5.86 31.72 -5.03
CA HIS A 160 5.49 30.52 -4.32
C HIS A 160 3.97 30.46 -4.07
N SER A 161 3.37 31.55 -3.62
CA SER A 161 1.93 31.65 -3.43
C SER A 161 1.16 31.53 -4.74
N LYS A 162 1.67 32.08 -5.84
CA LYS A 162 1.10 31.92 -7.19
C LYS A 162 1.15 30.46 -7.66
N LEU A 163 2.26 29.76 -7.41
CA LEU A 163 2.41 28.35 -7.75
C LEU A 163 1.45 27.49 -6.96
N LEU A 164 1.29 27.74 -5.65
CA LEU A 164 0.34 27.03 -4.79
C LEU A 164 -1.10 27.23 -5.26
N VAL A 165 -1.50 28.43 -5.61
CA VAL A 165 -2.83 28.70 -6.19
C VAL A 165 -3.03 27.91 -7.47
N LYS A 166 -2.09 27.90 -8.38
CA LYS A 166 -2.15 27.11 -9.61
C LYS A 166 -2.28 25.61 -9.35
N THR A 167 -1.58 25.10 -8.34
CA THR A 167 -1.57 23.67 -8.00
C THR A 167 -2.88 23.21 -7.32
N TYR A 168 -3.41 24.01 -6.39
CA TYR A 168 -4.58 23.61 -5.60
C TYR A 168 -5.93 24.08 -6.16
N PHE A 169 -5.94 24.98 -7.13
CA PHE A 169 -7.13 25.57 -7.72
C PHE A 169 -7.17 25.47 -9.23
N SER A 170 -6.44 24.53 -9.82
CA SER A 170 -6.41 24.32 -11.29
C SER A 170 -7.80 24.11 -11.89
N ASP A 171 -8.73 23.54 -11.13
CA ASP A 171 -10.11 23.26 -11.57
C ASP A 171 -11.09 24.40 -11.26
N PHE A 172 -10.65 25.44 -10.56
CA PHE A 172 -11.46 26.61 -10.26
C PHE A 172 -11.00 27.79 -11.12
N ASN A 173 -11.95 28.58 -11.64
CA ASN A 173 -11.70 29.88 -12.28
C ASN A 173 -11.09 30.93 -11.31
N ALA A 174 -10.24 30.50 -10.38
CA ALA A 174 -9.50 31.36 -9.44
C ALA A 174 -8.55 32.32 -10.18
N MET A 175 -8.09 31.94 -11.39
CA MET A 175 -7.34 32.82 -12.30
C MET A 175 -8.18 34.02 -12.74
N ALA A 176 -9.48 33.88 -13.00
CA ALA A 176 -10.37 34.95 -13.37
C ALA A 176 -10.57 35.98 -12.24
N LEU A 177 -10.53 35.56 -10.98
CA LEU A 177 -10.58 36.46 -9.80
C LEU A 177 -9.29 37.25 -9.59
N LEU A 178 -8.16 36.71 -10.02
CA LEU A 178 -6.86 37.41 -9.96
C LEU A 178 -6.67 38.42 -11.12
N GLU A 179 -7.21 38.10 -12.29
CA GLU A 179 -7.13 39.00 -13.47
C GLU A 179 -8.15 40.14 -13.41
N SER A 180 -9.36 39.94 -12.83
CA SER A 180 -10.39 40.97 -12.73
C SER A 180 -10.11 42.12 -11.74
N ARG A 181 -8.98 42.07 -11.01
CA ARG A 181 -8.57 43.08 -10.04
C ARG A 181 -7.33 43.90 -10.48
N GLN A 182 -6.90 43.76 -11.73
CA GLN A 182 -5.80 44.58 -12.30
C GLN A 182 -6.29 45.75 -13.15
N ASP A 183 -7.62 46.00 -13.20
CA ASP A 183 -8.22 47.18 -13.83
C ASP A 183 -8.67 48.25 -12.82
#